data_d1411b70271d4bfd009a9e482e3e76ef
#
_entry.id   d1411b70271d4bfd009a9e482e3e76ef
#
_cell.length_a   1.000
_cell.length_b   1.000
_cell.length_c   1.000
_cell.angle_alpha   90.00
_cell.angle_beta   90.00
_cell.angle_gamma   90.00
#
_symmetry.space_group_name_H-M   'P 1'
#
loop_
_entity.id
_entity.type
_entity.pdbx_description
1 polymer ?
#
loop_
_entity_poly.entity_id
_entity_poly.type
_entity_poly.pdbx_seq_one_letter_code
_entity_poly.pdbx_strand_id
1 'polypeptide(L)'
;MVIVGIDAHTRRHAAAAIDKHGRVLEVIEVGAGVEELDRLIAWITALGSTRLVAVEGAKGFGLALTRRLLDAGERVVDIATHLTADGRRSSRRRGKDDEIDAITIARVAMREPDLPRLTADQLDADLKLLVDARDQLVAEATRVRNRLHALLLVLAPGYRDDIAALSSKASLATAKRLVMRGRAAEPVRAKLALAAIRRLHELGRQADDLEVEIKSALAARQPTRLLAVCGVGPIVAAKILGETRGVERFPTAAAFASHTGTAPLPASSGQTTRHRLNRGGNRQLNRALFTVAMVQARWNPDARAYLERKRAEGKSPTEARRCLKRHLAKVVYDAMRADAREARIRAAA
;
A
#
# COMPACT_ATOMS: atom_id res chain seq x y z
N MET A 1 -22.59 -20.72 -16.95
CA MET A 1 -21.84 -19.85 -16.01
C MET A 1 -22.33 -18.43 -16.21
N VAL A 2 -22.75 -17.77 -15.15
CA VAL A 2 -23.13 -16.36 -15.15
C VAL A 2 -21.95 -15.54 -14.61
N ILE A 3 -21.73 -14.37 -15.19
CA ILE A 3 -20.70 -13.44 -14.71
C ILE A 3 -21.42 -12.17 -14.26
N VAL A 4 -21.18 -11.76 -13.03
CA VAL A 4 -21.73 -10.53 -12.46
C VAL A 4 -20.63 -9.50 -12.38
N GLY A 5 -20.80 -8.35 -13.02
CA GLY A 5 -19.90 -7.21 -12.87
C GLY A 5 -20.52 -6.19 -11.93
N ILE A 6 -19.74 -5.66 -11.02
CA ILE A 6 -20.19 -4.68 -10.03
C ILE A 6 -19.29 -3.45 -10.08
N ASP A 7 -19.89 -2.32 -10.35
CA ASP A 7 -19.30 -0.99 -10.18
C ASP A 7 -19.65 -0.46 -8.78
N ALA A 8 -18.62 -0.42 -7.91
CA ALA A 8 -18.82 -0.11 -6.50
C ALA A 8 -18.50 1.35 -6.19
N HIS A 9 -19.51 2.09 -5.72
CA HIS A 9 -19.41 3.49 -5.30
C HIS A 9 -19.75 3.70 -3.81
N THR A 10 -19.53 4.90 -3.30
CA THR A 10 -19.74 5.24 -1.88
C THR A 10 -21.20 5.24 -1.44
N ARG A 11 -22.13 5.49 -2.35
CA ARG A 11 -23.58 5.62 -2.04
C ARG A 11 -24.42 4.51 -2.62
N ARG A 12 -24.01 3.92 -3.72
CA ARG A 12 -24.74 2.89 -4.47
C ARG A 12 -23.77 2.00 -5.23
N HIS A 13 -24.27 0.84 -5.59
CA HIS A 13 -23.57 -0.13 -6.41
C HIS A 13 -24.46 -0.50 -7.60
N ALA A 14 -23.92 -0.45 -8.81
CA ALA A 14 -24.56 -0.98 -9.99
C ALA A 14 -24.01 -2.37 -10.28
N ALA A 15 -24.88 -3.34 -10.53
CA ALA A 15 -24.49 -4.71 -10.86
C ALA A 15 -25.21 -5.18 -12.13
N ALA A 16 -24.48 -5.88 -12.99
CA ALA A 16 -24.99 -6.45 -14.23
C ALA A 16 -24.59 -7.92 -14.33
N ALA A 17 -25.56 -8.78 -14.61
CA ALA A 17 -25.34 -10.18 -14.91
C ALA A 17 -25.29 -10.42 -16.41
N ILE A 18 -24.29 -11.16 -16.89
CA ILE A 18 -24.16 -11.58 -18.28
C ILE A 18 -24.06 -13.11 -18.40
N ASP A 19 -24.52 -13.64 -19.51
CA ASP A 19 -24.34 -15.05 -19.85
C ASP A 19 -22.93 -15.36 -20.39
N LYS A 20 -22.66 -16.62 -20.67
CA LYS A 20 -21.37 -17.08 -21.24
C LYS A 20 -21.06 -16.50 -22.63
N HIS A 21 -22.02 -15.86 -23.29
CA HIS A 21 -21.87 -15.21 -24.61
C HIS A 21 -21.77 -13.68 -24.50
N GLY A 22 -21.78 -13.14 -23.27
CA GLY A 22 -21.71 -11.71 -23.02
C GLY A 22 -23.03 -10.94 -23.22
N ARG A 23 -24.18 -11.67 -23.31
CA ARG A 23 -25.50 -11.05 -23.36
C ARG A 23 -25.94 -10.67 -21.95
N VAL A 24 -26.44 -9.46 -21.79
CA VAL A 24 -26.98 -8.96 -20.52
C VAL A 24 -28.24 -9.74 -20.19
N LEU A 25 -28.28 -10.33 -19.02
CA LEU A 25 -29.43 -11.05 -18.48
C LEU A 25 -30.29 -10.09 -17.64
N GLU A 26 -29.63 -9.39 -16.71
CA GLU A 26 -30.31 -8.52 -15.77
C GLU A 26 -29.35 -7.44 -15.24
N VAL A 27 -29.88 -6.30 -14.83
CA VAL A 27 -29.13 -5.21 -14.19
C VAL A 27 -29.90 -4.77 -12.96
N ILE A 28 -29.18 -4.46 -11.88
CA ILE A 28 -29.74 -3.95 -10.63
C ILE A 28 -28.86 -2.81 -10.09
N GLU A 29 -29.51 -1.80 -9.52
CA GLU A 29 -28.85 -0.80 -8.69
C GLU A 29 -29.34 -0.91 -7.25
N VAL A 30 -28.40 -0.85 -6.29
CA VAL A 30 -28.68 -0.93 -4.86
C VAL A 30 -27.94 0.17 -4.13
N GLY A 31 -28.43 0.56 -2.96
CA GLY A 31 -27.70 1.42 -2.03
C GLY A 31 -26.48 0.71 -1.42
N ALA A 32 -25.59 1.48 -0.77
CA ALA A 32 -24.43 0.93 -0.06
C ALA A 32 -24.73 0.54 1.40
N GLY A 33 -25.98 0.63 1.85
CA GLY A 33 -26.42 0.22 3.20
C GLY A 33 -26.43 -1.30 3.36
N VAL A 34 -26.44 -1.75 4.60
CA VAL A 34 -26.33 -3.19 4.96
C VAL A 34 -27.45 -4.00 4.31
N GLU A 35 -28.71 -3.55 4.43
CA GLU A 35 -29.90 -4.24 3.87
C GLU A 35 -29.85 -4.30 2.33
N GLU A 36 -29.35 -3.24 1.71
CA GLU A 36 -29.20 -3.18 0.26
C GLU A 36 -28.10 -4.11 -0.25
N LEU A 37 -27.00 -4.27 0.51
CA LEU A 37 -25.97 -5.25 0.21
C LEU A 37 -26.51 -6.68 0.34
N ASP A 38 -27.33 -6.96 1.34
CA ASP A 38 -27.97 -8.27 1.50
C ASP A 38 -28.95 -8.56 0.35
N ARG A 39 -29.69 -7.55 -0.11
CA ARG A 39 -30.54 -7.63 -1.31
C ARG A 39 -29.72 -7.96 -2.57
N LEU A 40 -28.58 -7.31 -2.74
CA LEU A 40 -27.68 -7.59 -3.86
C LEU A 40 -27.12 -9.01 -3.82
N ILE A 41 -26.72 -9.50 -2.65
CA ILE A 41 -26.22 -10.87 -2.47
C ILE A 41 -27.33 -11.89 -2.75
N ALA A 42 -28.55 -11.65 -2.28
CA ALA A 42 -29.70 -12.50 -2.58
C ALA A 42 -30.00 -12.55 -4.08
N TRP A 43 -29.97 -11.41 -4.77
CA TRP A 43 -30.11 -11.33 -6.22
C TRP A 43 -29.00 -12.13 -6.95
N ILE A 44 -27.73 -11.96 -6.55
CA ILE A 44 -26.61 -12.73 -7.11
C ILE A 44 -26.82 -14.23 -6.91
N THR A 45 -27.30 -14.63 -5.73
CA THR A 45 -27.51 -16.04 -5.41
C THR A 45 -28.63 -16.65 -6.25
N ALA A 46 -29.67 -15.89 -6.58
CA ALA A 46 -30.78 -16.31 -7.46
C ALA A 46 -30.37 -16.56 -8.92
N LEU A 47 -29.23 -16.03 -9.38
CA LEU A 47 -28.77 -16.22 -10.76
C LEU A 47 -28.21 -17.62 -11.07
N GLY A 48 -28.30 -18.55 -10.14
CA GLY A 48 -27.89 -19.97 -10.30
C GLY A 48 -26.55 -20.30 -9.62
N SER A 49 -26.18 -21.58 -9.64
CA SER A 49 -25.06 -22.12 -8.84
C SER A 49 -23.67 -21.87 -9.41
N THR A 50 -23.54 -21.64 -10.71
CA THR A 50 -22.23 -21.45 -11.35
C THR A 50 -22.06 -20.00 -11.79
N ARG A 51 -21.44 -19.21 -10.94
CA ARG A 51 -21.24 -17.78 -11.17
C ARG A 51 -19.85 -17.29 -10.76
N LEU A 52 -19.45 -16.16 -11.32
CA LEU A 52 -18.25 -15.40 -11.01
C LEU A 52 -18.66 -13.95 -10.74
N VAL A 53 -18.26 -13.38 -9.64
CA VAL A 53 -18.51 -11.98 -9.29
C VAL A 53 -17.24 -11.17 -9.48
N ALA A 54 -17.30 -10.17 -10.35
CA ALA A 54 -16.22 -9.26 -10.66
C ALA A 54 -16.52 -7.87 -10.10
N VAL A 55 -15.66 -7.36 -9.23
CA VAL A 55 -15.87 -6.07 -8.56
C VAL A 55 -14.77 -5.10 -8.95
N GLU A 56 -15.11 -3.93 -9.50
CA GLU A 56 -14.14 -2.84 -9.65
C GLU A 56 -13.99 -2.13 -8.30
N GLY A 57 -12.73 -1.93 -7.87
CA GLY A 57 -12.46 -1.33 -6.55
C GLY A 57 -12.81 -2.21 -5.36
N ALA A 58 -12.74 -3.52 -5.51
CA ALA A 58 -13.04 -4.52 -4.47
C ALA A 58 -12.32 -4.30 -3.14
N LYS A 59 -11.15 -3.65 -3.16
CA LYS A 59 -10.33 -3.32 -1.98
C LYS A 59 -10.45 -1.84 -1.55
N GLY A 60 -11.32 -1.10 -2.21
CA GLY A 60 -11.63 0.31 -1.96
C GLY A 60 -13.09 0.49 -1.57
N PHE A 61 -13.85 1.20 -2.41
CA PHE A 61 -15.28 1.46 -2.17
C PHE A 61 -16.12 0.18 -2.11
N GLY A 62 -15.72 -0.88 -2.82
CA GLY A 62 -16.37 -2.18 -2.80
C GLY A 62 -15.96 -3.10 -1.63
N LEU A 63 -15.11 -2.65 -0.69
CA LEU A 63 -14.54 -3.54 0.35
C LEU A 63 -15.60 -4.19 1.22
N ALA A 64 -16.59 -3.42 1.69
CA ALA A 64 -17.67 -3.94 2.54
C ALA A 64 -18.50 -5.00 1.80
N LEU A 65 -18.89 -4.70 0.56
CA LEU A 65 -19.58 -5.63 -0.32
C LEU A 65 -18.74 -6.89 -0.58
N THR A 66 -17.47 -6.71 -0.93
CA THR A 66 -16.58 -7.84 -1.26
C THR A 66 -16.40 -8.79 -0.07
N ARG A 67 -16.27 -8.27 1.16
CA ARG A 67 -16.23 -9.10 2.37
C ARG A 67 -17.49 -9.94 2.49
N ARG A 68 -18.67 -9.34 2.39
CA ARG A 68 -19.95 -10.05 2.47
C ARG A 68 -20.13 -11.09 1.36
N LEU A 69 -19.69 -10.79 0.13
CA LEU A 69 -19.71 -11.75 -0.97
C LEU A 69 -18.83 -12.97 -0.67
N LEU A 70 -17.64 -12.77 -0.11
CA LEU A 70 -16.75 -13.87 0.28
C LEU A 70 -17.32 -14.67 1.45
N ASP A 71 -17.94 -14.00 2.44
CA ASP A 71 -18.60 -14.65 3.58
C ASP A 71 -19.80 -15.48 3.12
N ALA A 72 -20.49 -15.04 2.06
CA ALA A 72 -21.56 -15.80 1.38
C ALA A 72 -21.04 -16.94 0.47
N GLY A 73 -19.72 -17.16 0.41
CA GLY A 73 -19.09 -18.21 -0.40
C GLY A 73 -18.96 -17.89 -1.88
N GLU A 74 -19.16 -16.64 -2.30
CA GLU A 74 -19.08 -16.24 -3.70
C GLU A 74 -17.63 -16.26 -4.22
N ARG A 75 -17.49 -16.56 -5.51
CA ARG A 75 -16.21 -16.49 -6.21
C ARG A 75 -15.99 -15.07 -6.70
N VAL A 76 -15.18 -14.29 -6.00
CA VAL A 76 -14.95 -12.88 -6.29
C VAL A 76 -13.59 -12.65 -6.94
N VAL A 77 -13.54 -11.79 -7.96
CA VAL A 77 -12.31 -11.27 -8.59
C VAL A 77 -12.28 -9.75 -8.56
N ASP A 78 -11.08 -9.18 -8.45
CA ASP A 78 -10.85 -7.73 -8.44
C ASP A 78 -10.49 -7.25 -9.85
N ILE A 79 -11.27 -6.34 -10.41
CA ILE A 79 -11.01 -5.75 -11.71
C ILE A 79 -10.25 -4.43 -11.54
N ALA A 80 -9.09 -4.37 -12.14
CA ALA A 80 -8.29 -3.14 -12.11
C ALA A 80 -8.88 -2.08 -13.05
N THR A 81 -9.00 -0.85 -12.57
CA THR A 81 -9.62 0.30 -13.29
C THR A 81 -9.02 0.55 -14.70
N HIS A 82 -7.75 0.20 -14.95
CA HIS A 82 -7.16 0.37 -16.26
C HIS A 82 -7.75 -0.61 -17.30
N LEU A 83 -8.20 -1.81 -16.89
CA LEU A 83 -8.81 -2.80 -17.79
C LEU A 83 -10.20 -2.36 -18.25
N THR A 84 -10.96 -1.68 -17.39
CA THR A 84 -12.28 -1.13 -17.71
C THR A 84 -12.17 0.14 -18.54
N ALA A 85 -11.13 0.97 -18.33
CA ALA A 85 -10.90 2.17 -19.11
C ALA A 85 -10.73 1.88 -20.62
N ASP A 86 -10.05 0.79 -20.97
CA ASP A 86 -9.90 0.36 -22.38
C ASP A 86 -11.21 -0.20 -22.95
N GLY A 87 -12.01 -0.89 -22.14
CA GLY A 87 -13.34 -1.36 -22.49
C GLY A 87 -14.35 -0.22 -22.78
N ARG A 88 -14.27 0.86 -22.00
CA ARG A 88 -15.09 2.09 -22.20
C ARG A 88 -14.77 2.79 -23.53
N ARG A 89 -13.50 2.84 -23.94
CA ARG A 89 -13.09 3.46 -25.21
C ARG A 89 -13.62 2.72 -26.43
N SER A 90 -13.86 1.42 -26.32
CA SER A 90 -14.40 0.58 -27.39
C SER A 90 -15.94 0.54 -27.44
N SER A 91 -16.64 1.13 -26.46
CA SER A 91 -18.09 1.17 -26.41
C SER A 91 -18.65 2.22 -27.40
N ARG A 92 -19.68 1.82 -28.18
CA ARG A 92 -20.39 2.72 -29.09
C ARG A 92 -21.32 3.72 -28.39
N ARG A 93 -21.67 3.48 -27.12
CA ARG A 93 -22.51 4.39 -26.31
C ARG A 93 -21.58 5.39 -25.58
N ARG A 94 -21.73 6.67 -25.88
CA ARG A 94 -21.06 7.78 -25.20
C ARG A 94 -21.96 8.25 -24.05
N GLY A 95 -21.52 8.04 -22.81
CA GLY A 95 -22.18 8.51 -21.60
C GLY A 95 -21.54 7.83 -20.38
N LYS A 96 -21.47 8.52 -19.25
CA LYS A 96 -21.12 7.90 -17.97
C LYS A 96 -22.43 7.37 -17.39
N ASP A 97 -22.59 6.05 -17.40
CA ASP A 97 -23.74 5.35 -16.86
C ASP A 97 -23.20 4.17 -16.04
N ASP A 98 -23.54 4.13 -14.78
CA ASP A 98 -23.05 3.12 -13.82
C ASP A 98 -23.46 1.70 -14.26
N GLU A 99 -24.60 1.55 -15.00
CA GLU A 99 -25.01 0.28 -15.60
C GLU A 99 -24.05 -0.17 -16.72
N ILE A 100 -23.63 0.75 -17.56
CA ILE A 100 -22.67 0.47 -18.65
C ILE A 100 -21.32 0.05 -18.05
N ASP A 101 -20.92 0.68 -16.95
CA ASP A 101 -19.69 0.35 -16.25
C ASP A 101 -19.78 -1.06 -15.64
N ALA A 102 -20.87 -1.44 -15.00
CA ALA A 102 -21.10 -2.78 -14.47
C ALA A 102 -21.08 -3.86 -15.58
N ILE A 103 -21.72 -3.60 -16.73
CA ILE A 103 -21.70 -4.50 -17.89
C ILE A 103 -20.25 -4.64 -18.43
N THR A 104 -19.52 -3.54 -18.49
CA THR A 104 -18.12 -3.52 -18.95
C THR A 104 -17.23 -4.35 -18.02
N ILE A 105 -17.39 -4.22 -16.69
CA ILE A 105 -16.69 -5.02 -15.69
C ILE A 105 -16.95 -6.52 -15.90
N ALA A 106 -18.22 -6.92 -16.09
CA ALA A 106 -18.59 -8.30 -16.35
C ALA A 106 -17.91 -8.84 -17.63
N ARG A 107 -17.91 -8.06 -18.72
CA ARG A 107 -17.27 -8.44 -19.98
C ARG A 107 -15.76 -8.51 -19.91
N VAL A 108 -15.12 -7.64 -19.11
CA VAL A 108 -13.67 -7.73 -18.82
C VAL A 108 -13.38 -9.04 -18.10
N ALA A 109 -14.16 -9.38 -17.07
CA ALA A 109 -13.99 -10.65 -16.34
C ALA A 109 -14.20 -11.89 -17.23
N MET A 110 -15.04 -11.81 -18.24
CA MET A 110 -15.25 -12.86 -19.23
C MET A 110 -14.03 -13.05 -20.15
N ARG A 111 -13.38 -11.95 -20.55
CA ARG A 111 -12.22 -11.97 -21.47
C ARG A 111 -10.92 -12.34 -20.79
N GLU A 112 -10.80 -12.09 -19.48
CA GLU A 112 -9.59 -12.30 -18.70
C GLU A 112 -9.76 -13.51 -17.76
N PRO A 113 -9.56 -14.76 -18.23
CA PRO A 113 -9.84 -15.96 -17.43
C PRO A 113 -8.90 -16.14 -16.23
N ASP A 114 -7.71 -15.54 -16.26
CA ASP A 114 -6.65 -15.69 -15.26
C ASP A 114 -6.70 -14.62 -14.16
N LEU A 115 -7.82 -13.92 -13.99
CA LEU A 115 -7.97 -12.95 -12.91
C LEU A 115 -7.80 -13.62 -11.53
N PRO A 116 -6.96 -13.07 -10.65
CA PRO A 116 -6.74 -13.65 -9.33
C PRO A 116 -8.01 -13.54 -8.49
N ARG A 117 -8.43 -14.68 -7.94
CA ARG A 117 -9.55 -14.74 -6.99
C ARG A 117 -9.16 -14.05 -5.70
N LEU A 118 -10.10 -13.31 -5.13
CA LEU A 118 -9.95 -12.73 -3.81
C LEU A 118 -10.21 -13.77 -2.72
N THR A 119 -9.50 -13.64 -1.61
CA THR A 119 -9.70 -14.41 -0.38
C THR A 119 -9.89 -13.44 0.79
N ALA A 120 -10.48 -13.91 1.88
CA ALA A 120 -10.67 -13.10 3.09
C ALA A 120 -9.36 -12.51 3.62
N ASP A 121 -8.27 -13.29 3.64
CA ASP A 121 -6.94 -12.84 4.06
C ASP A 121 -6.40 -11.66 3.23
N GLN A 122 -6.75 -11.60 1.95
CA GLN A 122 -6.34 -10.49 1.09
C GLN A 122 -7.13 -9.21 1.36
N LEU A 123 -8.27 -9.31 2.03
CA LEU A 123 -9.10 -8.18 2.49
C LEU A 123 -8.73 -7.74 3.91
N ASP A 124 -7.96 -8.54 4.63
CA ASP A 124 -7.42 -8.12 5.93
C ASP A 124 -6.47 -6.93 5.72
N ALA A 125 -6.92 -5.79 6.19
CA ALA A 125 -6.23 -4.52 5.99
C ALA A 125 -5.61 -3.98 7.30
N ASP A 126 -5.77 -4.65 8.43
CA ASP A 126 -5.45 -4.09 9.74
C ASP A 126 -3.98 -3.66 9.84
N LEU A 127 -3.03 -4.52 9.46
CA LEU A 127 -1.62 -4.13 9.42
C LEU A 127 -1.38 -2.91 8.51
N LYS A 128 -2.06 -2.85 7.37
CA LYS A 128 -1.94 -1.70 6.48
C LYS A 128 -2.52 -0.44 7.12
N LEU A 129 -3.69 -0.52 7.73
CA LEU A 129 -4.35 0.61 8.39
C LEU A 129 -3.49 1.17 9.53
N LEU A 130 -2.97 0.29 10.40
CA LEU A 130 -2.09 0.68 11.50
C LEU A 130 -0.81 1.36 11.00
N VAL A 131 -0.16 0.77 9.98
CA VAL A 131 1.05 1.35 9.39
C VAL A 131 0.77 2.67 8.69
N ASP A 132 -0.33 2.80 7.96
CA ASP A 132 -0.72 4.04 7.29
C ASP A 132 -1.03 5.13 8.31
N ALA A 133 -1.76 4.82 9.40
CA ALA A 133 -2.02 5.75 10.50
C ALA A 133 -0.71 6.25 11.13
N ARG A 134 0.22 5.33 11.44
CA ARG A 134 1.53 5.70 11.96
C ARG A 134 2.32 6.58 11.00
N ASP A 135 2.33 6.27 9.71
CA ASP A 135 3.02 7.07 8.70
C ASP A 135 2.45 8.48 8.57
N GLN A 136 1.13 8.63 8.73
CA GLN A 136 0.46 9.94 8.76
C GLN A 136 0.93 10.78 9.96
N LEU A 137 1.01 10.19 11.16
CA LEU A 137 1.53 10.86 12.35
C LEU A 137 3.00 11.30 12.16
N VAL A 138 3.83 10.45 11.60
CA VAL A 138 5.25 10.77 11.30
C VAL A 138 5.35 11.90 10.26
N ALA A 139 4.50 11.88 9.24
CA ALA A 139 4.45 12.95 8.24
C ALA A 139 3.98 14.28 8.86
N GLU A 140 2.98 14.25 9.74
CA GLU A 140 2.53 15.42 10.49
C GLU A 140 3.65 15.95 11.40
N ALA A 141 4.30 15.07 12.16
CA ALA A 141 5.44 15.45 13.00
C ALA A 141 6.55 16.14 12.20
N THR A 142 6.80 15.67 10.97
CA THR A 142 7.77 16.32 10.08
C THR A 142 7.34 17.74 9.70
N ARG A 143 6.06 17.96 9.38
CA ARG A 143 5.52 19.31 9.07
C ARG A 143 5.59 20.23 10.29
N VAL A 144 5.23 19.74 11.48
CA VAL A 144 5.30 20.51 12.74
C VAL A 144 6.75 20.84 13.09
N ARG A 145 7.67 19.89 12.88
CA ARG A 145 9.10 20.09 13.11
C ARG A 145 9.68 21.18 12.22
N ASN A 146 9.32 21.19 10.94
CA ASN A 146 9.75 22.22 9.99
C ASN A 146 9.22 23.61 10.40
N ARG A 147 7.98 23.70 10.87
CA ARG A 147 7.43 24.94 11.44
C ARG A 147 8.20 25.40 12.68
N LEU A 148 8.50 24.48 13.59
CA LEU A 148 9.28 24.81 14.79
C LEU A 148 10.68 25.31 14.43
N HIS A 149 11.34 24.72 13.44
CA HIS A 149 12.61 25.22 12.92
C HIS A 149 12.50 26.66 12.43
N ALA A 150 11.46 26.99 11.64
CA ALA A 150 11.26 28.34 11.16
C ALA A 150 11.02 29.37 12.31
N LEU A 151 10.30 28.97 13.36
CA LEU A 151 10.08 29.84 14.53
C LEU A 151 11.35 30.04 15.35
N LEU A 152 12.16 29.01 15.53
CA LEU A 152 13.42 29.03 16.26
C LEU A 152 14.48 29.92 15.59
N LEU A 153 14.48 30.04 14.28
CA LEU A 153 15.40 30.94 13.57
C LEU A 153 15.32 32.39 14.03
N VAL A 154 14.13 32.83 14.46
CA VAL A 154 13.90 34.19 14.95
C VAL A 154 13.98 34.26 16.50
N LEU A 155 13.40 33.25 17.19
CA LEU A 155 13.36 33.23 18.66
C LEU A 155 14.73 32.99 19.30
N ALA A 156 15.60 32.28 18.66
CA ALA A 156 16.91 31.88 19.13
C ALA A 156 17.90 31.77 17.98
N PRO A 157 18.38 32.89 17.40
CA PRO A 157 19.41 32.85 16.38
C PRO A 157 20.60 32.02 16.85
N GLY A 158 21.13 31.16 16.00
CA GLY A 158 22.21 30.22 16.35
C GLY A 158 21.76 28.92 17.07
N TYR A 159 20.46 28.67 17.26
CA TYR A 159 19.98 27.48 17.97
C TYR A 159 20.50 26.14 17.39
N ARG A 160 21.00 26.15 16.18
CA ARG A 160 21.59 24.96 15.53
C ARG A 160 22.87 24.47 16.20
N ASP A 161 23.56 25.34 16.91
CA ASP A 161 24.77 24.98 17.69
C ASP A 161 24.38 24.11 18.89
N ASP A 162 23.20 24.36 19.47
CA ASP A 162 22.65 23.60 20.60
C ASP A 162 21.81 22.38 20.16
N ILE A 163 21.22 22.43 18.97
CA ILE A 163 20.22 21.45 18.51
C ILE A 163 20.51 21.02 17.06
N ALA A 164 21.15 19.88 16.90
CA ALA A 164 21.39 19.30 15.57
C ALA A 164 20.07 18.84 14.88
N ALA A 165 19.14 18.24 15.64
CA ALA A 165 17.86 17.76 15.14
C ALA A 165 16.77 17.84 16.21
N LEU A 166 15.54 18.25 15.84
CA LEU A 166 14.36 18.29 16.72
C LEU A 166 13.62 16.92 16.73
N SER A 167 14.34 15.84 17.01
CA SER A 167 13.80 14.47 16.90
C SER A 167 13.73 13.73 18.24
N SER A 168 14.46 14.20 19.27
CA SER A 168 14.49 13.57 20.59
C SER A 168 13.76 14.40 21.66
N LYS A 169 13.35 13.75 22.74
CA LYS A 169 12.79 14.43 23.93
C LYS A 169 13.75 15.49 24.49
N ALA A 170 15.06 15.16 24.50
CA ALA A 170 16.09 16.08 24.97
C ALA A 170 16.23 17.33 24.09
N SER A 171 16.23 17.16 22.76
CA SER A 171 16.29 18.29 21.82
C SER A 171 15.06 19.18 21.89
N LEU A 172 13.88 18.62 22.11
CA LEU A 172 12.64 19.37 22.31
C LEU A 172 12.64 20.12 23.66
N ALA A 173 13.22 19.54 24.72
CA ALA A 173 13.39 20.23 26.01
C ALA A 173 14.37 21.40 25.87
N THR A 174 15.47 21.25 25.13
CA THR A 174 16.39 22.36 24.82
C THR A 174 15.70 23.45 24.01
N ALA A 175 14.94 23.08 22.97
CA ALA A 175 14.14 24.02 22.17
C ALA A 175 13.16 24.80 23.05
N LYS A 176 12.48 24.16 24.02
CA LYS A 176 11.57 24.81 24.96
C LYS A 176 12.31 25.87 25.80
N ARG A 177 13.52 25.56 26.30
CA ARG A 177 14.32 26.53 27.07
C ARG A 177 14.71 27.75 26.24
N LEU A 178 15.14 27.55 24.99
CA LEU A 178 15.47 28.64 24.07
C LEU A 178 14.26 29.50 23.74
N VAL A 179 13.09 28.89 23.47
CA VAL A 179 11.83 29.62 23.25
C VAL A 179 11.44 30.48 24.46
N MET A 180 11.64 29.98 25.69
CA MET A 180 11.33 30.72 26.90
C MET A 180 12.24 31.95 27.08
N ARG A 181 13.50 31.91 26.69
CA ARG A 181 14.43 33.04 26.69
C ARG A 181 14.01 34.16 25.73
N GLY A 182 13.56 33.78 24.50
CA GLY A 182 13.13 34.74 23.48
C GLY A 182 11.68 35.24 23.66
N ARG A 183 10.93 34.72 24.66
CA ARG A 183 9.49 34.93 24.79
C ARG A 183 9.09 36.41 24.97
N ALA A 184 9.88 37.18 25.66
CA ALA A 184 9.55 38.60 25.94
C ALA A 184 9.61 39.46 24.67
N ALA A 185 10.59 39.20 23.81
CA ALA A 185 10.75 39.93 22.56
C ALA A 185 9.75 39.49 21.47
N GLU A 186 9.40 38.18 21.43
CA GLU A 186 8.58 37.58 20.37
C GLU A 186 7.43 36.70 20.95
N PRO A 187 6.45 37.30 21.66
CA PRO A 187 5.46 36.53 22.44
C PRO A 187 4.56 35.65 21.60
N VAL A 188 4.18 36.08 20.39
CA VAL A 188 3.33 35.30 19.48
C VAL A 188 4.10 34.11 18.93
N ARG A 189 5.34 34.32 18.46
CA ARG A 189 6.20 33.23 17.97
C ARG A 189 6.49 32.23 19.08
N ALA A 190 6.77 32.68 20.28
CA ALA A 190 6.99 31.79 21.42
C ALA A 190 5.77 30.96 21.76
N LYS A 191 4.55 31.55 21.75
CA LYS A 191 3.29 30.81 21.92
C LYS A 191 3.13 29.70 20.88
N LEU A 192 3.37 30.01 19.62
CA LEU A 192 3.25 29.04 18.51
C LEU A 192 4.34 27.95 18.59
N ALA A 193 5.57 28.30 18.94
CA ALA A 193 6.66 27.33 19.13
C ALA A 193 6.38 26.37 20.29
N LEU A 194 5.87 26.87 21.43
CA LEU A 194 5.46 26.00 22.55
C LEU A 194 4.31 25.07 22.18
N ALA A 195 3.34 25.54 21.37
CA ALA A 195 2.27 24.71 20.86
C ALA A 195 2.83 23.60 19.91
N ALA A 196 3.77 23.95 19.03
CA ALA A 196 4.45 22.99 18.16
C ALA A 196 5.22 21.93 18.96
N ILE A 197 5.93 22.31 20.02
CA ILE A 197 6.64 21.36 20.88
C ILE A 197 5.66 20.41 21.57
N ARG A 198 4.54 20.90 22.12
CA ARG A 198 3.50 20.04 22.70
C ARG A 198 2.93 19.06 21.67
N ARG A 199 2.64 19.54 20.45
CA ARG A 199 2.13 18.68 19.38
C ARG A 199 3.14 17.62 18.97
N LEU A 200 4.44 17.92 18.94
CA LEU A 200 5.48 16.92 18.64
C LEU A 200 5.56 15.83 19.69
N HIS A 201 5.42 16.16 20.98
CA HIS A 201 5.34 15.17 22.06
C HIS A 201 4.12 14.27 21.91
N GLU A 202 2.96 14.85 21.59
CA GLU A 202 1.72 14.12 21.39
C GLU A 202 1.81 13.16 20.20
N LEU A 203 2.27 13.65 19.03
CA LEU A 203 2.47 12.84 17.83
C LEU A 203 3.49 11.72 18.05
N GLY A 204 4.55 11.98 18.81
CA GLY A 204 5.53 10.97 19.19
C GLY A 204 4.90 9.83 19.99
N ARG A 205 4.12 10.18 21.03
CA ARG A 205 3.43 9.19 21.87
C ARG A 205 2.43 8.35 21.05
N GLN A 206 1.58 9.00 20.25
CA GLN A 206 0.63 8.28 19.38
C GLN A 206 1.32 7.36 18.38
N ALA A 207 2.47 7.76 17.84
CA ALA A 207 3.24 6.91 16.93
C ALA A 207 3.87 5.71 17.66
N ASP A 208 4.35 5.90 18.90
CA ASP A 208 4.89 4.82 19.75
C ASP A 208 3.79 3.81 20.11
N ASP A 209 2.57 4.28 20.47
CA ASP A 209 1.41 3.45 20.77
C ASP A 209 1.03 2.57 19.55
N LEU A 210 0.94 3.18 18.36
CA LEU A 210 0.71 2.41 17.13
C LEU A 210 1.84 1.42 16.81
N GLU A 211 3.08 1.72 17.16
CA GLU A 211 4.18 0.74 17.00
C GLU A 211 3.99 -0.49 17.89
N VAL A 212 3.46 -0.33 19.08
CA VAL A 212 3.12 -1.45 19.97
C VAL A 212 1.99 -2.28 19.35
N GLU A 213 0.93 -1.63 18.87
CA GLU A 213 -0.20 -2.32 18.21
C GLU A 213 0.26 -3.07 16.95
N ILE A 214 1.09 -2.45 16.12
CA ILE A 214 1.65 -3.11 14.91
C ILE A 214 2.47 -4.35 15.29
N LYS A 215 3.30 -4.27 16.34
CA LYS A 215 4.09 -5.41 16.82
C LYS A 215 3.18 -6.54 17.31
N SER A 216 2.14 -6.21 18.08
CA SER A 216 1.14 -7.16 18.57
C SER A 216 0.37 -7.81 17.43
N ALA A 217 -0.14 -7.02 16.47
CA ALA A 217 -0.84 -7.52 15.31
C ALA A 217 0.05 -8.40 14.41
N LEU A 218 1.34 -8.07 14.30
CA LEU A 218 2.29 -8.90 13.58
C LEU A 218 2.59 -10.21 14.31
N ALA A 219 2.71 -10.19 15.64
CA ALA A 219 2.98 -11.37 16.47
C ALA A 219 1.78 -12.32 16.54
N ALA A 220 0.55 -11.79 16.49
CA ALA A 220 -0.68 -12.60 16.45
C ALA A 220 -0.84 -13.38 15.13
N ARG A 221 -0.12 -13.00 14.09
CA ARG A 221 -0.03 -13.73 12.82
C ARG A 221 0.98 -14.85 12.91
N GLN A 222 1.00 -15.70 11.89
CA GLN A 222 2.06 -16.70 11.78
C GLN A 222 3.44 -16.04 11.70
N PRO A 223 4.49 -16.67 12.27
CA PRO A 223 5.84 -16.17 12.18
C PRO A 223 6.24 -15.87 10.73
N THR A 224 6.86 -14.71 10.49
CA THR A 224 7.30 -14.33 9.16
C THR A 224 8.82 -14.34 9.03
N ARG A 225 9.33 -14.97 7.97
CA ARG A 225 10.74 -14.97 7.59
C ARG A 225 11.25 -13.59 7.19
N LEU A 226 10.35 -12.63 6.97
CA LEU A 226 10.75 -11.24 6.69
C LEU A 226 11.62 -10.65 7.81
N LEU A 227 11.35 -11.00 9.07
CA LEU A 227 12.10 -10.49 10.22
C LEU A 227 13.56 -11.00 10.27
N ALA A 228 13.88 -12.08 9.56
CA ALA A 228 15.24 -12.57 9.42
C ALA A 228 16.05 -11.80 8.35
N VAL A 229 15.39 -11.00 7.53
CA VAL A 229 16.06 -10.19 6.50
C VAL A 229 16.70 -8.96 7.15
N CYS A 230 18.00 -8.81 7.03
CA CYS A 230 18.72 -7.63 7.55
C CYS A 230 18.04 -6.34 7.06
N GLY A 231 17.73 -5.43 8.00
CA GLY A 231 17.06 -4.16 7.73
C GLY A 231 15.53 -4.24 7.69
N VAL A 232 14.94 -5.41 7.93
CA VAL A 232 13.49 -5.56 8.06
C VAL A 232 13.12 -5.70 9.54
N GLY A 233 12.74 -4.59 10.16
CA GLY A 233 12.15 -4.60 11.51
C GLY A 233 10.62 -4.79 11.44
N PRO A 234 9.94 -4.88 12.61
CA PRO A 234 8.49 -5.14 12.68
C PRO A 234 7.64 -4.18 11.83
N ILE A 235 7.93 -2.89 11.86
CA ILE A 235 7.19 -1.87 11.10
C ILE A 235 7.36 -2.06 9.58
N VAL A 236 8.57 -2.40 9.14
CA VAL A 236 8.86 -2.64 7.72
C VAL A 236 8.20 -3.95 7.26
N ALA A 237 8.25 -5.00 8.10
CA ALA A 237 7.58 -6.27 7.83
C ALA A 237 6.05 -6.07 7.71
N ALA A 238 5.43 -5.38 8.67
CA ALA A 238 4.01 -5.05 8.67
C ALA A 238 3.62 -4.24 7.42
N LYS A 239 4.45 -3.25 7.03
CA LYS A 239 4.23 -2.49 5.80
C LYS A 239 4.29 -3.39 4.56
N ILE A 240 5.29 -4.26 4.45
CA ILE A 240 5.44 -5.18 3.32
C ILE A 240 4.21 -6.11 3.24
N LEU A 241 3.82 -6.73 4.35
CA LEU A 241 2.68 -7.64 4.40
C LEU A 241 1.36 -6.91 4.09
N GLY A 242 1.11 -5.78 4.74
CA GLY A 242 -0.11 -4.99 4.57
C GLY A 242 -0.29 -4.44 3.15
N GLU A 243 0.79 -4.03 2.49
CA GLU A 243 0.77 -3.55 1.11
C GLU A 243 0.72 -4.69 0.07
N THR A 244 1.32 -5.84 0.39
CA THR A 244 1.33 -7.01 -0.49
C THR A 244 -0.04 -7.69 -0.53
N ARG A 245 -0.76 -7.78 0.60
CA ARG A 245 -2.08 -8.42 0.71
C ARG A 245 -2.15 -9.79 0.01
N GLY A 246 -1.29 -10.70 0.47
CA GLY A 246 -1.16 -12.04 -0.09
C GLY A 246 -0.14 -12.11 -1.25
N VAL A 247 0.90 -12.91 -1.04
CA VAL A 247 1.97 -13.09 -2.02
C VAL A 247 1.55 -13.97 -3.19
N GLU A 248 0.54 -14.81 -3.01
CA GLU A 248 0.00 -15.74 -3.99
C GLU A 248 -0.56 -15.05 -5.24
N ARG A 249 -1.01 -13.80 -5.11
CA ARG A 249 -1.45 -12.99 -6.25
C ARG A 249 -0.34 -12.70 -7.26
N PHE A 250 0.92 -12.96 -6.90
CA PHE A 250 2.06 -12.78 -7.80
C PHE A 250 2.62 -14.13 -8.23
N PRO A 251 2.46 -14.52 -9.51
CA PRO A 251 2.95 -15.81 -9.99
C PRO A 251 4.46 -15.93 -9.93
N THR A 252 5.20 -14.82 -10.07
CA THR A 252 6.67 -14.80 -10.11
C THR A 252 7.24 -13.63 -9.31
N ALA A 253 8.52 -13.75 -8.90
CA ALA A 253 9.27 -12.65 -8.31
C ALA A 253 9.43 -11.45 -9.27
N ALA A 254 9.35 -11.67 -10.58
CA ALA A 254 9.38 -10.60 -11.57
C ALA A 254 8.08 -9.78 -11.55
N ALA A 255 6.92 -10.45 -11.45
CA ALA A 255 5.62 -9.79 -11.30
C ALA A 255 5.55 -8.98 -9.99
N PHE A 256 6.05 -9.54 -8.88
CA PHE A 256 6.17 -8.82 -7.61
C PHE A 256 7.08 -7.60 -7.72
N ALA A 257 8.25 -7.73 -8.37
CA ALA A 257 9.16 -6.61 -8.55
C ALA A 257 8.59 -5.50 -9.46
N SER A 258 7.79 -5.86 -10.44
CA SER A 258 7.03 -4.89 -11.26
C SER A 258 6.01 -4.15 -10.38
N HIS A 259 5.25 -4.88 -9.57
CA HIS A 259 4.29 -4.30 -8.62
C HIS A 259 4.96 -3.36 -7.60
N THR A 260 6.14 -3.71 -7.07
CA THR A 260 6.88 -2.85 -6.14
C THR A 260 7.58 -1.66 -6.81
N GLY A 261 7.50 -1.54 -8.13
CA GLY A 261 8.21 -0.51 -8.89
C GLY A 261 9.73 -0.66 -8.88
N THR A 262 10.26 -1.86 -8.59
CA THR A 262 11.70 -2.15 -8.59
C THR A 262 12.18 -2.81 -9.87
N ALA A 263 11.28 -3.33 -10.72
CA ALA A 263 11.62 -3.82 -12.03
C ALA A 263 12.09 -2.66 -12.93
N PRO A 264 13.21 -2.82 -13.65
CA PRO A 264 13.68 -1.82 -14.58
C PRO A 264 12.72 -1.75 -15.79
N LEU A 265 12.39 -0.53 -16.24
CA LEU A 265 11.68 -0.33 -17.49
C LEU A 265 12.69 -0.05 -18.60
N PRO A 266 12.64 -0.76 -19.73
CA PRO A 266 13.46 -0.43 -20.88
C PRO A 266 13.24 1.02 -21.35
N ALA A 267 14.29 1.73 -21.58
CA ALA A 267 14.28 3.09 -22.12
C ALA A 267 15.39 3.25 -23.15
N SER A 268 15.52 2.20 -23.97
CA SER A 268 16.55 2.12 -25.01
C SER A 268 16.11 2.87 -26.26
N SER A 269 17.01 3.60 -26.87
CA SER A 269 16.87 4.16 -28.20
C SER A 269 18.14 3.87 -29.00
N GLY A 270 18.00 3.23 -30.16
CA GLY A 270 19.13 2.87 -31.02
C GLY A 270 20.15 1.96 -30.30
N GLN A 271 21.43 2.36 -30.32
CA GLN A 271 22.53 1.54 -29.79
C GLN A 271 22.71 1.59 -28.26
N THR A 272 21.93 2.42 -27.54
CA THR A 272 22.12 2.60 -26.10
C THR A 272 21.03 1.89 -25.30
N THR A 273 21.42 0.86 -24.52
CA THR A 273 20.52 0.17 -23.59
C THR A 273 20.46 0.93 -22.26
N ARG A 274 19.35 1.59 -21.98
CA ARG A 274 19.10 2.27 -20.70
C ARG A 274 17.84 1.75 -20.04
N HIS A 275 17.80 1.89 -18.71
CA HIS A 275 16.63 1.53 -17.91
C HIS A 275 16.18 2.73 -17.09
N ARG A 276 14.89 3.01 -17.10
CA ARG A 276 14.28 4.05 -16.28
C ARG A 276 13.55 3.46 -15.06
N LEU A 277 13.28 4.32 -14.08
CA LEU A 277 12.51 3.97 -12.91
C LEU A 277 11.04 3.66 -13.29
N ASN A 278 10.52 2.53 -12.81
CA ASN A 278 9.08 2.27 -12.86
C ASN A 278 8.36 3.16 -11.83
N ARG A 279 7.60 4.14 -12.32
CA ARG A 279 6.79 5.05 -11.48
C ARG A 279 5.39 4.52 -11.21
N GLY A 280 4.93 3.49 -11.94
CA GLY A 280 3.59 2.91 -11.82
C GLY A 280 3.44 1.86 -10.71
N GLY A 281 4.53 1.48 -10.03
CA GLY A 281 4.47 0.49 -8.95
C GLY A 281 3.98 1.04 -7.61
N ASN A 282 3.70 0.14 -6.67
CA ASN A 282 3.33 0.49 -5.30
C ASN A 282 4.45 1.28 -4.59
N ARG A 283 4.20 2.57 -4.33
CA ARG A 283 5.19 3.49 -3.78
C ARG A 283 5.56 3.17 -2.33
N GLN A 284 4.64 2.60 -1.56
CA GLN A 284 4.87 2.25 -0.16
C GLN A 284 5.81 1.03 -0.07
N LEU A 285 5.59 0.00 -0.90
CA LEU A 285 6.51 -1.12 -1.02
C LEU A 285 7.88 -0.66 -1.53
N ASN A 286 7.91 0.23 -2.53
CA ASN A 286 9.17 0.79 -3.04
C ASN A 286 9.94 1.53 -1.95
N ARG A 287 9.25 2.29 -1.08
CA ARG A 287 9.82 2.99 0.07
C ARG A 287 10.32 2.01 1.14
N ALA A 288 9.56 0.96 1.45
CA ALA A 288 9.98 -0.09 2.37
C ALA A 288 11.29 -0.74 1.90
N LEU A 289 11.35 -1.18 0.65
CA LEU A 289 12.55 -1.76 0.05
C LEU A 289 13.73 -0.77 -0.02
N PHE A 290 13.45 0.53 -0.19
CA PHE A 290 14.48 1.56 -0.11
C PHE A 290 15.07 1.66 1.31
N THR A 291 14.22 1.62 2.34
CA THR A 291 14.67 1.64 3.74
C THR A 291 15.55 0.42 4.04
N VAL A 292 15.11 -0.78 3.62
CA VAL A 292 15.92 -2.02 3.77
C VAL A 292 17.26 -1.88 3.04
N ALA A 293 17.26 -1.39 1.80
CA ALA A 293 18.49 -1.20 1.02
C ALA A 293 19.46 -0.20 1.69
N MET A 294 18.94 0.86 2.31
CA MET A 294 19.78 1.84 3.05
C MET A 294 20.40 1.24 4.30
N VAL A 295 19.62 0.45 5.05
CA VAL A 295 20.13 -0.26 6.24
C VAL A 295 21.19 -1.28 5.84
N GLN A 296 20.93 -2.08 4.81
CA GLN A 296 21.90 -3.08 4.33
C GLN A 296 23.16 -2.44 3.75
N ALA A 297 23.06 -1.34 3.03
CA ALA A 297 24.22 -0.61 2.53
C ALA A 297 25.16 -0.14 3.66
N ARG A 298 24.61 0.07 4.86
CA ARG A 298 25.38 0.49 6.05
C ARG A 298 25.91 -0.68 6.86
N TRP A 299 25.11 -1.73 7.05
CA TRP A 299 25.38 -2.75 8.07
C TRP A 299 25.66 -4.16 7.54
N ASN A 300 25.25 -4.46 6.28
CA ASN A 300 25.43 -5.79 5.71
C ASN A 300 26.68 -5.83 4.79
N PRO A 301 27.71 -6.66 5.10
CA PRO A 301 28.91 -6.75 4.28
C PRO A 301 28.65 -7.17 2.83
N ASP A 302 27.77 -8.14 2.62
CA ASP A 302 27.46 -8.65 1.28
C ASP A 302 26.78 -7.59 0.41
N ALA A 303 25.87 -6.80 1.01
CA ALA A 303 25.22 -5.69 0.31
C ALA A 303 26.21 -4.58 -0.05
N ARG A 304 27.21 -4.30 0.83
CA ARG A 304 28.28 -3.35 0.52
C ARG A 304 29.13 -3.83 -0.65
N ALA A 305 29.61 -5.08 -0.58
CA ALA A 305 30.40 -5.69 -1.66
C ALA A 305 29.62 -5.70 -2.99
N TYR A 306 28.29 -6.01 -2.94
CA TYR A 306 27.42 -5.92 -4.11
C TYR A 306 27.36 -4.50 -4.69
N LEU A 307 27.19 -3.47 -3.86
CA LEU A 307 27.13 -2.08 -4.30
C LEU A 307 28.46 -1.60 -4.89
N GLU A 308 29.59 -1.99 -4.30
CA GLU A 308 30.93 -1.69 -4.80
C GLU A 308 31.16 -2.31 -6.18
N ARG A 309 30.84 -3.59 -6.34
CA ARG A 309 30.87 -4.27 -7.63
C ARG A 309 30.03 -3.57 -8.68
N LYS A 310 28.79 -3.14 -8.34
CA LYS A 310 27.92 -2.42 -9.26
C LYS A 310 28.46 -1.04 -9.67
N ARG A 311 29.20 -0.39 -8.78
CA ARG A 311 29.91 0.86 -9.10
C ARG A 311 31.11 0.62 -10.00
N ALA A 312 31.88 -0.45 -9.75
CA ALA A 312 32.98 -0.86 -10.62
C ALA A 312 32.51 -1.22 -12.04
N GLU A 313 31.26 -1.73 -12.17
CA GLU A 313 30.57 -1.94 -13.46
C GLU A 313 30.10 -0.61 -14.13
N GLY A 314 30.50 0.57 -13.62
CA GLY A 314 30.17 1.87 -14.18
C GLY A 314 28.78 2.42 -13.77
N LYS A 315 28.07 1.82 -12.79
CA LYS A 315 26.78 2.33 -12.34
C LYS A 315 26.94 3.45 -11.32
N SER A 316 26.13 4.49 -11.44
CA SER A 316 26.05 5.54 -10.43
C SER A 316 25.59 4.97 -9.07
N PRO A 317 25.86 5.64 -7.94
CA PRO A 317 25.41 5.20 -6.61
C PRO A 317 23.89 5.00 -6.55
N THR A 318 23.12 5.77 -7.28
CA THR A 318 21.66 5.65 -7.34
C THR A 318 21.22 4.41 -8.12
N GLU A 319 21.90 4.11 -9.24
CA GLU A 319 21.62 2.91 -10.05
C GLU A 319 22.02 1.64 -9.31
N ALA A 320 23.18 1.62 -8.65
CA ALA A 320 23.62 0.50 -7.82
C ALA A 320 22.58 0.19 -6.73
N ARG A 321 22.04 1.22 -6.05
CA ARG A 321 20.94 1.03 -5.06
C ARG A 321 19.64 0.52 -5.70
N ARG A 322 19.32 0.91 -6.93
CA ARG A 322 18.16 0.36 -7.65
C ARG A 322 18.35 -1.14 -7.93
N CYS A 323 19.56 -1.54 -8.32
CA CYS A 323 19.90 -2.95 -8.48
C CYS A 323 19.74 -3.73 -7.18
N LEU A 324 20.25 -3.20 -6.06
CA LEU A 324 20.07 -3.82 -4.74
C LEU A 324 18.58 -3.93 -4.37
N LYS A 325 17.77 -2.88 -4.56
CA LYS A 325 16.33 -2.95 -4.32
C LYS A 325 15.63 -4.02 -5.16
N ARG A 326 16.03 -4.20 -6.41
CA ARG A 326 15.48 -5.27 -7.27
C ARG A 326 15.82 -6.66 -6.73
N HIS A 327 17.05 -6.83 -6.24
CA HIS A 327 17.45 -8.06 -5.57
C HIS A 327 16.65 -8.30 -4.29
N LEU A 328 16.52 -7.28 -3.45
CA LEU A 328 15.73 -7.34 -2.21
C LEU A 328 14.25 -7.64 -2.44
N ALA A 329 13.67 -7.16 -3.54
CA ALA A 329 12.30 -7.52 -3.90
C ALA A 329 12.16 -9.04 -4.11
N LYS A 330 13.17 -9.71 -4.70
CA LYS A 330 13.18 -11.17 -4.81
C LYS A 330 13.31 -11.85 -3.45
N VAL A 331 14.24 -11.40 -2.60
CA VAL A 331 14.44 -11.96 -1.25
C VAL A 331 13.14 -11.86 -0.43
N VAL A 332 12.48 -10.71 -0.44
CA VAL A 332 11.21 -10.47 0.24
C VAL A 332 10.09 -11.36 -0.33
N TYR A 333 10.01 -11.48 -1.66
CA TYR A 333 9.04 -12.36 -2.31
C TYR A 333 9.24 -13.83 -1.90
N ASP A 334 10.48 -14.32 -1.95
CA ASP A 334 10.81 -15.71 -1.60
C ASP A 334 10.49 -16.00 -0.13
N ALA A 335 10.79 -15.07 0.79
CA ALA A 335 10.45 -15.19 2.20
C ALA A 335 8.92 -15.32 2.40
N MET A 336 8.13 -14.42 1.79
CA MET A 336 6.66 -14.48 1.90
C MET A 336 6.08 -15.73 1.23
N ARG A 337 6.65 -16.21 0.12
CA ARG A 337 6.21 -17.46 -0.53
C ARG A 337 6.49 -18.69 0.32
N ALA A 338 7.60 -18.69 1.05
CA ALA A 338 7.93 -19.75 1.99
C ALA A 338 6.95 -19.76 3.17
N ASP A 339 6.64 -18.59 3.75
CA ASP A 339 5.63 -18.44 4.81
C ASP A 339 4.25 -18.93 4.36
N ALA A 340 3.81 -18.53 3.17
CA ALA A 340 2.52 -18.94 2.61
C ALA A 340 2.44 -20.46 2.35
N ARG A 341 3.54 -21.08 1.89
CA ARG A 341 3.60 -22.54 1.71
C ARG A 341 3.46 -23.26 3.05
N GLU A 342 4.14 -22.79 4.08
CA GLU A 342 4.11 -23.38 5.41
C GLU A 342 2.70 -23.24 6.05
N ALA A 343 2.06 -22.08 5.85
CA ALA A 343 0.68 -21.87 6.28
C ALA A 343 -0.30 -22.87 5.63
N ARG A 344 -0.15 -23.14 4.34
CA ARG A 344 -0.98 -24.13 3.63
C ARG A 344 -0.77 -25.55 4.12
N ILE A 345 0.47 -25.95 4.39
CA ILE A 345 0.78 -27.28 4.93
C ILE A 345 0.12 -27.44 6.29
N ARG A 346 0.22 -26.45 7.18
CA ARG A 346 -0.41 -26.49 8.50
C ARG A 346 -1.96 -26.53 8.45
N ALA A 347 -2.54 -25.83 7.48
CA ALA A 347 -4.00 -25.85 7.30
C ALA A 347 -4.54 -27.14 6.70
N ALA A 348 -3.67 -27.96 6.09
CA ALA A 348 -4.02 -29.23 5.48
C ALA A 348 -3.72 -30.43 6.41
N ALA A 349 -2.98 -30.21 7.51
CA ALA A 349 -2.68 -31.20 8.56
C ALA A 349 -3.69 -31.13 9.68
#